data_89b4c85615b99955900f0d8f6ab6342b
#
_entry.id   89b4c85615b99955900f0d8f6ab6342b
#
_cell.length_a   1.000
_cell.length_b   1.000
_cell.length_c   1.000
_cell.angle_alpha   90.00
_cell.angle_beta   90.00
_cell.angle_gamma   90.00
#
_symmetry.space_group_name_H-M   'P 1'
#
loop_
_entity.id
_entity.type
_entity.pdbx_description
1 polymer ?
#
loop_
_entity_poly.entity_id
_entity_poly.type
_entity_poly.pdbx_seq_one_letter_code
_entity_poly.pdbx_strand_id
1 'polypeptide(L)'
;MPRHGHMGPGGANEKAKDFKGTLKKLLHYMSVFKVQMAFIVIFAICGTVFDIVGPKILGKATTEIYNGLVSKVSGGSGMDFGRIGQILLMTLGLYLISALCSFIQGYLMTGVSQKTTYRLRKEISEKINRMPMNYFDTKPVGEVLSRVTNDIDTLGQSLNQSATQMITSVTTLIGVLAMMLSISPLMTLATLVILPVSMIPVSYTHLTLPTTPY
;
A
#
# COMPACT_ATOMS: atom_id res chain seq x y z
N MET A 1 30.56 -41.73 -1.15
CA MET A 1 29.24 -41.22 -1.53
C MET A 1 28.85 -40.13 -0.54
N PRO A 2 28.83 -38.87 -0.91
CA PRO A 2 28.39 -37.80 -0.01
C PRO A 2 26.86 -37.67 -0.05
N ARG A 3 26.23 -37.70 1.11
CA ARG A 3 24.80 -37.48 1.29
C ARG A 3 24.47 -36.01 0.99
N HIS A 4 23.69 -35.79 -0.05
CA HIS A 4 23.03 -34.50 -0.29
C HIS A 4 21.97 -34.28 0.81
N GLY A 5 22.27 -33.37 1.73
CA GLY A 5 21.29 -32.85 2.67
C GLY A 5 20.26 -32.01 1.89
N HIS A 6 18.99 -32.42 1.88
CA HIS A 6 17.86 -31.60 1.43
C HIS A 6 17.79 -30.37 2.33
N MET A 7 18.12 -29.21 1.79
CA MET A 7 17.67 -27.93 2.34
C MET A 7 16.15 -27.88 2.17
N GLY A 8 15.42 -28.09 3.26
CA GLY A 8 14.00 -27.81 3.32
C GLY A 8 13.74 -26.32 3.09
N PRO A 9 12.58 -25.93 2.51
CA PRO A 9 12.21 -24.54 2.34
C PRO A 9 12.13 -23.87 3.71
N GLY A 10 13.06 -22.95 4.00
CA GLY A 10 13.11 -22.17 5.23
C GLY A 10 11.77 -21.49 5.45
N GLY A 11 11.09 -21.84 6.51
CA GLY A 11 9.75 -21.43 6.82
C GLY A 11 9.65 -19.91 6.98
N ALA A 12 8.78 -19.32 6.21
CA ALA A 12 8.40 -17.92 6.22
C ALA A 12 7.55 -17.54 7.47
N ASN A 13 7.92 -18.02 8.66
CA ASN A 13 7.15 -17.78 9.89
C ASN A 13 8.00 -17.55 11.15
N GLU A 14 9.21 -16.99 11.01
CA GLU A 14 9.86 -16.41 12.19
C GLU A 14 9.16 -15.08 12.53
N LYS A 15 8.18 -15.15 13.42
CA LYS A 15 7.61 -13.96 14.07
C LYS A 15 8.76 -13.20 14.72
N ALA A 16 8.95 -11.94 14.33
CA ALA A 16 9.93 -11.08 14.94
C ALA A 16 9.78 -11.13 16.47
N LYS A 17 10.83 -11.52 17.18
CA LYS A 17 10.86 -11.69 18.65
C LYS A 17 10.41 -10.43 19.40
N ASP A 18 10.59 -9.25 18.79
CA ASP A 18 10.14 -7.96 19.32
C ASP A 18 9.68 -7.06 18.15
N PHE A 19 8.47 -7.27 17.68
CA PHE A 19 7.87 -6.48 16.60
C PHE A 19 7.75 -4.99 16.97
N LYS A 20 7.30 -4.68 18.20
CA LYS A 20 7.11 -3.29 18.66
C LYS A 20 8.43 -2.52 18.76
N GLY A 21 9.47 -3.16 19.30
CA GLY A 21 10.79 -2.55 19.41
C GLY A 21 11.45 -2.33 18.04
N THR A 22 11.31 -3.30 17.13
CA THR A 22 11.84 -3.20 15.77
C THR A 22 11.11 -2.11 14.98
N LEU A 23 9.78 -2.05 15.04
CA LEU A 23 8.98 -1.01 14.41
C LEU A 23 9.34 0.39 14.94
N LYS A 24 9.50 0.54 16.27
CA LYS A 24 9.89 1.80 16.89
C LYS A 24 11.28 2.27 16.42
N LYS A 25 12.23 1.36 16.31
CA LYS A 25 13.57 1.66 15.76
C LYS A 25 13.48 2.11 14.31
N LEU A 26 12.70 1.40 13.48
CA LEU A 26 12.50 1.74 12.09
C LEU A 26 11.88 3.13 11.91
N LEU A 27 10.81 3.41 12.67
CA LEU A 27 10.19 4.74 12.69
C LEU A 27 11.16 5.83 13.16
N HIS A 28 12.06 5.52 14.10
CA HIS A 28 13.10 6.45 14.53
C HIS A 28 14.11 6.74 13.41
N TYR A 29 14.52 5.75 12.62
CA TYR A 29 15.37 5.98 11.44
C TYR A 29 14.70 6.85 10.39
N MET A 30 13.40 6.63 10.15
CA MET A 30 12.61 7.44 9.22
C MET A 30 12.31 8.84 9.74
N SER A 31 12.30 9.04 11.08
CA SER A 31 11.99 10.33 11.70
C SER A 31 13.01 11.44 11.38
N VAL A 32 14.17 11.08 10.89
CA VAL A 32 15.16 12.05 10.37
C VAL A 32 14.61 12.77 9.12
N PHE A 33 13.72 12.12 8.37
CA PHE A 33 13.13 12.64 7.13
C PHE A 33 11.70 13.16 7.34
N LYS A 34 11.39 13.75 8.51
CA LYS A 34 10.04 14.21 8.90
C LYS A 34 9.37 15.08 7.84
N VAL A 35 10.11 15.99 7.24
CA VAL A 35 9.58 16.91 6.21
C VAL A 35 9.17 16.11 4.95
N GLN A 36 10.02 15.19 4.49
CA GLN A 36 9.68 14.34 3.33
C GLN A 36 8.50 13.43 3.64
N MET A 37 8.45 12.85 4.85
CA MET A 37 7.32 12.03 5.31
C MET A 37 6.01 12.84 5.34
N ALA A 38 6.05 14.09 5.80
CA ALA A 38 4.87 14.97 5.78
C ALA A 38 4.37 15.21 4.34
N PHE A 39 5.26 15.49 3.39
CA PHE A 39 4.89 15.63 1.97
C PHE A 39 4.31 14.33 1.41
N ILE A 40 4.89 13.16 1.72
CA ILE A 40 4.37 11.86 1.29
C ILE A 40 2.92 11.68 1.76
N VAL A 41 2.63 12.00 3.02
CA VAL A 41 1.27 11.90 3.57
C VAL A 41 0.32 12.90 2.91
N ILE A 42 0.76 14.14 2.68
CA ILE A 42 -0.06 15.16 2.01
C ILE A 42 -0.42 14.72 0.58
N PHE A 43 0.56 14.24 -0.21
CA PHE A 43 0.30 13.77 -1.56
C PHE A 43 -0.56 12.49 -1.57
N ALA A 44 -0.39 11.60 -0.59
CA ALA A 44 -1.24 10.43 -0.41
C ALA A 44 -2.71 10.84 -0.17
N ILE A 45 -2.94 11.78 0.74
CA ILE A 45 -4.29 12.29 1.04
C ILE A 45 -4.87 12.96 -0.20
N CYS A 46 -4.11 13.81 -0.86
CA CYS A 46 -4.55 14.54 -2.05
C CYS A 46 -4.95 13.56 -3.19
N GLY A 47 -4.07 12.60 -3.51
CA GLY A 47 -4.36 11.57 -4.52
C GLY A 47 -5.60 10.76 -4.17
N THR A 48 -5.68 10.26 -2.93
CA THR A 48 -6.82 9.47 -2.47
C THR A 48 -8.14 10.24 -2.52
N VAL A 49 -8.15 11.54 -2.17
CA VAL A 49 -9.35 12.37 -2.26
C VAL A 49 -9.86 12.45 -3.70
N PHE A 50 -8.97 12.66 -4.66
CA PHE A 50 -9.35 12.69 -6.08
C PHE A 50 -9.85 11.34 -6.59
N ASP A 51 -9.23 10.23 -6.16
CA ASP A 51 -9.67 8.87 -6.51
C ASP A 51 -11.07 8.56 -5.96
N ILE A 52 -11.38 9.01 -4.74
CA ILE A 52 -12.67 8.77 -4.09
C ILE A 52 -13.76 9.67 -4.68
N VAL A 53 -13.43 10.89 -5.09
CA VAL A 53 -14.40 11.83 -5.67
C VAL A 53 -14.74 11.46 -7.13
N GLY A 54 -13.80 10.84 -7.86
CA GLY A 54 -13.96 10.43 -9.26
C GLY A 54 -15.25 9.65 -9.54
N PRO A 55 -15.53 8.52 -8.86
CA PRO A 55 -16.75 7.75 -9.04
C PRO A 55 -18.04 8.53 -8.77
N LYS A 56 -18.03 9.48 -7.82
CA LYS A 56 -19.19 10.36 -7.54
C LYS A 56 -19.50 11.29 -8.71
N ILE A 57 -18.46 11.82 -9.35
CA ILE A 57 -18.62 12.69 -10.54
C ILE A 57 -19.05 11.84 -11.73
N LEU A 58 -18.47 10.66 -11.92
CA LEU A 58 -18.85 9.73 -12.98
C LEU A 58 -20.29 9.27 -12.84
N GLY A 59 -20.81 9.10 -11.62
CA GLY A 59 -22.22 8.81 -11.35
C GLY A 59 -23.16 9.89 -11.91
N LYS A 60 -22.75 11.16 -11.97
CA LYS A 60 -23.55 12.22 -12.61
C LYS A 60 -23.67 12.01 -14.13
N ALA A 61 -22.61 11.53 -14.79
CA ALA A 61 -22.66 11.18 -16.20
C ALA A 61 -23.68 10.06 -16.47
N THR A 62 -23.70 9.03 -15.62
CA THR A 62 -24.68 7.94 -15.70
C THR A 62 -26.11 8.47 -15.53
N THR A 63 -26.34 9.39 -14.61
CA THR A 63 -27.64 10.02 -14.39
C THR A 63 -28.07 10.87 -15.60
N GLU A 64 -27.16 11.63 -16.22
CA GLU A 64 -27.45 12.42 -17.42
C GLU A 64 -27.78 11.51 -18.62
N ILE A 65 -27.09 10.38 -18.77
CA ILE A 65 -27.39 9.37 -19.80
C ILE A 65 -28.80 8.80 -19.58
N TYR A 66 -29.15 8.42 -18.36
CA TYR A 66 -30.46 7.90 -18.00
C TYR A 66 -31.57 8.92 -18.30
N ASN A 67 -31.39 10.16 -17.83
CA ASN A 67 -32.35 11.24 -18.06
C ASN A 67 -32.50 11.56 -19.55
N GLY A 68 -31.43 11.55 -20.32
CA GLY A 68 -31.45 11.74 -21.78
C GLY A 68 -32.20 10.62 -22.51
N LEU A 69 -32.04 9.37 -22.04
CA LEU A 69 -32.75 8.21 -22.59
C LEU A 69 -34.27 8.31 -22.33
N VAL A 70 -34.66 8.62 -21.10
CA VAL A 70 -36.05 8.83 -20.69
C VAL A 70 -36.67 9.98 -21.49
N SER A 71 -35.95 11.10 -21.63
CA SER A 71 -36.39 12.25 -22.43
C SER A 71 -36.65 11.86 -23.90
N LYS A 72 -35.77 11.06 -24.50
CA LYS A 72 -35.93 10.58 -25.89
C LYS A 72 -37.16 9.70 -26.06
N VAL A 73 -37.43 8.81 -25.09
CA VAL A 73 -38.63 7.94 -25.12
C VAL A 73 -39.89 8.76 -24.94
N SER A 74 -39.84 9.85 -24.17
CA SER A 74 -40.97 10.76 -23.92
C SER A 74 -41.15 11.84 -25.01
N GLY A 75 -40.41 11.77 -26.15
CA GLY A 75 -40.51 12.72 -27.25
C GLY A 75 -39.74 14.02 -27.08
N GLY A 76 -38.81 14.11 -26.11
CA GLY A 76 -37.96 15.27 -25.86
C GLY A 76 -36.67 15.29 -26.69
N SER A 77 -35.78 16.25 -26.36
CA SER A 77 -34.54 16.52 -27.10
C SER A 77 -33.49 15.41 -27.08
N GLY A 78 -33.63 14.38 -26.21
CA GLY A 78 -32.70 13.28 -26.12
C GLY A 78 -31.48 13.56 -25.23
N MET A 79 -30.34 12.88 -25.49
CA MET A 79 -29.13 12.97 -24.70
C MET A 79 -28.31 14.20 -25.04
N ASP A 80 -27.86 14.91 -24.00
CA ASP A 80 -26.88 16.02 -24.11
C ASP A 80 -25.45 15.48 -24.08
N PHE A 81 -24.91 15.16 -25.23
CA PHE A 81 -23.53 14.66 -25.36
C PHE A 81 -22.47 15.71 -24.94
N GLY A 82 -22.80 17.01 -25.07
CA GLY A 82 -21.88 18.07 -24.64
C GLY A 82 -21.68 18.05 -23.13
N ARG A 83 -22.75 17.92 -22.37
CA ARG A 83 -22.73 17.86 -20.91
C ARG A 83 -22.07 16.57 -20.40
N ILE A 84 -22.36 15.42 -21.04
CA ILE A 84 -21.70 14.15 -20.73
C ILE A 84 -20.19 14.27 -20.99
N GLY A 85 -19.79 14.84 -22.14
CA GLY A 85 -18.39 15.06 -22.49
C GLY A 85 -17.65 15.94 -21.48
N GLN A 86 -18.26 17.01 -21.00
CA GLN A 86 -17.68 17.85 -19.95
C GLN A 86 -17.46 17.10 -18.64
N ILE A 87 -18.43 16.28 -18.19
CA ILE A 87 -18.28 15.47 -16.99
C ILE A 87 -17.15 14.45 -17.15
N LEU A 88 -17.03 13.79 -18.30
CA LEU A 88 -15.97 12.84 -18.57
C LEU A 88 -14.59 13.51 -18.62
N LEU A 89 -14.46 14.67 -19.25
CA LEU A 89 -13.21 15.44 -19.28
C LEU A 89 -12.80 15.90 -17.87
N MET A 90 -13.75 16.36 -17.06
CA MET A 90 -13.49 16.74 -15.67
C MET A 90 -13.02 15.53 -14.85
N THR A 91 -13.65 14.38 -15.01
CA THR A 91 -13.28 13.12 -14.34
C THR A 91 -11.88 12.68 -14.78
N LEU A 92 -11.59 12.75 -16.08
CA LEU A 92 -10.24 12.45 -16.60
C LEU A 92 -9.18 13.38 -15.99
N GLY A 93 -9.46 14.68 -15.91
CA GLY A 93 -8.56 15.65 -15.28
C GLY A 93 -8.28 15.32 -13.81
N LEU A 94 -9.32 14.94 -13.05
CA LEU A 94 -9.16 14.51 -11.65
C LEU A 94 -8.27 13.28 -11.51
N TYR A 95 -8.48 12.26 -12.35
CA TYR A 95 -7.64 11.06 -12.32
C TYR A 95 -6.19 11.33 -12.74
N LEU A 96 -5.95 12.25 -13.67
CA LEU A 96 -4.60 12.66 -14.04
C LEU A 96 -3.90 13.36 -12.86
N ILE A 97 -4.60 14.22 -12.13
CA ILE A 97 -4.07 14.87 -10.92
C ILE A 97 -3.80 13.83 -9.82
N SER A 98 -4.71 12.88 -9.61
CA SER A 98 -4.50 11.78 -8.66
C SER A 98 -3.27 10.95 -9.01
N ALA A 99 -3.12 10.58 -10.28
CA ALA A 99 -1.96 9.84 -10.75
C ALA A 99 -0.65 10.62 -10.55
N LEU A 100 -0.66 11.93 -10.77
CA LEU A 100 0.50 12.80 -10.52
C LEU A 100 0.84 12.85 -9.03
N CYS A 101 -0.16 13.00 -8.15
CA CYS A 101 0.04 12.97 -6.69
C CYS A 101 0.63 11.64 -6.25
N SER A 102 0.12 10.51 -6.74
CA SER A 102 0.61 9.17 -6.43
C SER A 102 2.03 8.95 -6.94
N PHE A 103 2.36 9.45 -8.12
CA PHE A 103 3.72 9.42 -8.67
C PHE A 103 4.71 10.20 -7.79
N ILE A 104 4.36 11.43 -7.39
CA ILE A 104 5.20 12.24 -6.50
C ILE A 104 5.38 11.57 -5.15
N GLN A 105 4.30 11.02 -4.57
CA GLN A 105 4.34 10.26 -3.33
C GLN A 105 5.33 9.09 -3.42
N GLY A 106 5.23 8.27 -4.46
CA GLY A 106 6.12 7.12 -4.68
C GLY A 106 7.58 7.53 -4.88
N TYR A 107 7.81 8.59 -5.64
CA TYR A 107 9.15 9.13 -5.86
C TYR A 107 9.80 9.61 -4.55
N LEU A 108 9.06 10.37 -3.74
CA LEU A 108 9.54 10.84 -2.43
C LEU A 108 9.80 9.68 -1.48
N MET A 109 8.91 8.67 -1.45
CA MET A 109 9.07 7.49 -0.58
C MET A 109 10.29 6.66 -0.99
N THR A 110 10.53 6.48 -2.27
CA THR A 110 11.74 5.84 -2.79
C THR A 110 12.99 6.58 -2.33
N GLY A 111 12.98 7.90 -2.39
CA GLY A 111 14.09 8.73 -1.88
C GLY A 111 14.36 8.55 -0.39
N VAL A 112 13.30 8.49 0.44
CA VAL A 112 13.42 8.24 1.89
C VAL A 112 13.96 6.84 2.16
N SER A 113 13.43 5.82 1.46
CA SER A 113 13.88 4.43 1.59
C SER A 113 15.35 4.27 1.24
N GLN A 114 15.78 4.82 0.11
CA GLN A 114 17.18 4.79 -0.36
C GLN A 114 18.14 5.44 0.66
N LYS A 115 17.78 6.63 1.15
CA LYS A 115 18.62 7.33 2.16
C LYS A 115 18.68 6.56 3.47
N THR A 116 17.59 5.94 3.90
CA THR A 116 17.53 5.10 5.10
C THR A 116 18.42 3.86 4.93
N THR A 117 18.33 3.18 3.80
CA THR A 117 19.17 2.02 3.45
C THR A 117 20.66 2.39 3.42
N TYR A 118 20.99 3.51 2.78
CA TYR A 118 22.37 4.01 2.73
C TYR A 118 22.93 4.25 4.15
N ARG A 119 22.14 4.90 5.01
CA ARG A 119 22.53 5.16 6.39
C ARG A 119 22.73 3.88 7.20
N LEU A 120 21.82 2.93 7.07
CA LEU A 120 21.95 1.62 7.72
C LEU A 120 23.20 0.88 7.25
N ARG A 121 23.45 0.88 5.93
CA ARG A 121 24.65 0.26 5.37
C ARG A 121 25.92 0.90 5.90
N LYS A 122 25.98 2.23 5.99
CA LYS A 122 27.09 2.96 6.57
C LYS A 122 27.33 2.60 8.04
N GLU A 123 26.28 2.64 8.87
CA GLU A 123 26.37 2.32 10.30
C GLU A 123 26.81 0.87 10.55
N ILE A 124 26.31 -0.08 9.76
CA ILE A 124 26.72 -1.49 9.85
C ILE A 124 28.18 -1.66 9.40
N SER A 125 28.58 -1.04 8.31
CA SER A 125 29.96 -1.09 7.83
C SER A 125 30.95 -0.51 8.85
N GLU A 126 30.63 0.64 9.43
CA GLU A 126 31.44 1.23 10.51
C GLU A 126 31.52 0.33 11.74
N LYS A 127 30.42 -0.36 12.09
CA LYS A 127 30.38 -1.31 13.20
C LYS A 127 31.26 -2.53 12.90
N ILE A 128 31.20 -3.06 11.69
CA ILE A 128 32.03 -4.19 11.25
C ILE A 128 33.50 -3.85 11.35
N ASN A 129 33.91 -2.65 10.91
CA ASN A 129 35.30 -2.19 10.98
C ASN A 129 35.82 -2.04 12.41
N ARG A 130 34.97 -1.95 13.43
CA ARG A 130 35.32 -1.87 14.84
C ARG A 130 35.24 -3.20 15.58
N MET A 131 34.82 -4.29 14.88
CA MET A 131 34.69 -5.60 15.50
C MET A 131 36.10 -6.24 15.71
N PRO A 132 36.30 -6.99 16.81
CA PRO A 132 37.54 -7.72 17.02
C PRO A 132 37.66 -8.87 16.01
N MET A 133 38.91 -9.20 15.62
CA MET A 133 39.22 -10.27 14.65
C MET A 133 38.58 -11.62 15.01
N ASN A 134 38.53 -11.94 16.31
CA ASN A 134 37.91 -13.18 16.81
C ASN A 134 36.45 -13.39 16.38
N TYR A 135 35.73 -12.31 16.03
CA TYR A 135 34.36 -12.42 15.45
C TYR A 135 34.37 -13.04 14.05
N PHE A 136 35.38 -12.71 13.26
CA PHE A 136 35.50 -13.19 11.88
C PHE A 136 36.08 -14.62 11.81
N ASP A 137 36.75 -15.07 12.87
CA ASP A 137 37.20 -16.46 13.00
C ASP A 137 36.03 -17.42 13.24
N THR A 138 34.92 -16.91 13.82
CA THR A 138 33.74 -17.72 14.16
C THR A 138 32.63 -17.63 13.12
N LYS A 139 32.65 -16.64 12.23
CA LYS A 139 31.61 -16.44 11.20
C LYS A 139 32.23 -16.29 9.81
N PRO A 140 31.67 -16.99 8.80
CA PRO A 140 32.15 -16.83 7.42
C PRO A 140 31.98 -15.38 6.96
N VAL A 141 33.02 -14.80 6.39
CA VAL A 141 33.03 -13.42 5.84
C VAL A 141 31.89 -13.23 4.82
N GLY A 142 31.55 -14.26 4.04
CA GLY A 142 30.44 -14.23 3.11
C GLY A 142 29.08 -14.02 3.77
N GLU A 143 28.83 -14.58 4.97
CA GLU A 143 27.58 -14.33 5.72
C GLU A 143 27.48 -12.87 6.14
N VAL A 144 28.56 -12.31 6.64
CA VAL A 144 28.61 -10.90 7.08
C VAL A 144 28.38 -9.97 5.88
N LEU A 145 29.03 -10.25 4.75
CA LEU A 145 28.88 -9.47 3.51
C LEU A 145 27.44 -9.57 2.95
N SER A 146 26.85 -10.76 2.96
CA SER A 146 25.46 -10.97 2.54
C SER A 146 24.48 -10.14 3.36
N ARG A 147 24.68 -10.03 4.66
CA ARG A 147 23.83 -9.18 5.53
C ARG A 147 23.96 -7.69 5.17
N VAL A 148 25.16 -7.21 4.85
CA VAL A 148 25.39 -5.80 4.48
C VAL A 148 24.85 -5.47 3.10
N THR A 149 24.79 -6.43 2.22
CA THR A 149 24.30 -6.22 0.84
C THR A 149 22.83 -6.63 0.69
N ASN A 150 22.54 -7.92 0.80
CA ASN A 150 21.22 -8.46 0.46
C ASN A 150 20.14 -8.15 1.49
N ASP A 151 20.44 -8.29 2.80
CA ASP A 151 19.44 -8.09 3.85
C ASP A 151 19.05 -6.61 3.94
N ILE A 152 20.00 -5.69 3.79
CA ILE A 152 19.73 -4.26 3.81
C ILE A 152 18.92 -3.83 2.57
N ASP A 153 19.23 -4.37 1.39
CA ASP A 153 18.48 -4.06 0.18
C ASP A 153 17.05 -4.61 0.24
N THR A 154 16.88 -5.85 0.73
CA THR A 154 15.55 -6.44 0.99
C THR A 154 14.76 -5.61 2.00
N LEU A 155 15.40 -5.14 3.08
CA LEU A 155 14.79 -4.27 4.06
C LEU A 155 14.37 -2.93 3.44
N GLY A 156 15.21 -2.34 2.58
CA GLY A 156 14.90 -1.10 1.88
C GLY A 156 13.71 -1.22 0.93
N GLN A 157 13.64 -2.31 0.17
CA GLN A 157 12.51 -2.60 -0.71
C GLN A 157 11.22 -2.83 0.09
N SER A 158 11.28 -3.66 1.12
CA SER A 158 10.14 -3.94 2.00
C SER A 158 9.65 -2.68 2.71
N LEU A 159 10.56 -1.82 3.14
CA LEU A 159 10.26 -0.55 3.77
C LEU A 159 9.54 0.39 2.81
N ASN A 160 10.05 0.54 1.58
CA ASN A 160 9.42 1.34 0.55
C ASN A 160 7.98 0.86 0.26
N GLN A 161 7.83 -0.43 -0.01
CA GLN A 161 6.53 -1.03 -0.34
C GLN A 161 5.56 -0.99 0.83
N SER A 162 5.97 -1.46 2.02
CA SER A 162 5.09 -1.56 3.18
C SER A 162 4.68 -0.19 3.71
N ALA A 163 5.59 0.78 3.78
CA ALA A 163 5.26 2.11 4.25
C ALA A 163 4.32 2.84 3.27
N THR A 164 4.59 2.76 1.96
CA THR A 164 3.69 3.31 0.94
C THR A 164 2.30 2.69 1.05
N GLN A 165 2.23 1.35 1.09
CA GLN A 165 0.95 0.63 1.19
C GLN A 165 0.19 0.99 2.47
N MET A 166 0.87 1.10 3.62
CA MET A 166 0.24 1.44 4.90
C MET A 166 -0.35 2.86 4.86
N ILE A 167 0.41 3.85 4.37
CA ILE A 167 -0.06 5.24 4.25
C ILE A 167 -1.27 5.31 3.32
N THR A 168 -1.19 4.71 2.15
CA THR A 168 -2.28 4.71 1.17
C THR A 168 -3.51 3.99 1.71
N SER A 169 -3.36 2.79 2.30
CA SER A 169 -4.47 2.00 2.83
C SER A 169 -5.21 2.72 3.96
N VAL A 170 -4.48 3.32 4.90
CA VAL A 170 -5.09 4.08 6.01
C VAL A 170 -5.84 5.29 5.46
N THR A 171 -5.23 6.04 4.55
CA THR A 171 -5.85 7.22 3.93
C THR A 171 -7.10 6.83 3.14
N THR A 172 -7.03 5.77 2.34
CA THR A 172 -8.16 5.26 1.55
C THR A 172 -9.29 4.78 2.46
N LEU A 173 -8.97 4.01 3.51
CA LEU A 173 -9.98 3.52 4.45
C LEU A 173 -10.75 4.67 5.11
N ILE A 174 -10.03 5.66 5.64
CA ILE A 174 -10.64 6.84 6.26
C ILE A 174 -11.44 7.63 5.23
N GLY A 175 -10.89 7.88 4.05
CA GLY A 175 -11.52 8.65 2.99
C GLY A 175 -12.79 7.98 2.45
N VAL A 176 -12.76 6.66 2.20
CA VAL A 176 -13.92 5.89 1.74
C VAL A 176 -15.01 5.87 2.80
N LEU A 177 -14.67 5.62 4.07
CA LEU A 177 -15.65 5.65 5.16
C LEU A 177 -16.31 7.02 5.29
N ALA A 178 -15.54 8.11 5.26
CA ALA A 178 -16.06 9.46 5.31
C ALA A 178 -17.00 9.76 4.13
N MET A 179 -16.62 9.33 2.92
CA MET A 179 -17.48 9.50 1.72
C MET A 179 -18.77 8.68 1.82
N MET A 180 -18.69 7.42 2.23
CA MET A 180 -19.86 6.55 2.39
C MET A 180 -20.84 7.12 3.41
N LEU A 181 -20.35 7.61 4.57
CA LEU A 181 -21.17 8.27 5.58
C LEU A 181 -21.81 9.56 5.04
N SER A 182 -21.10 10.31 4.20
CA SER A 182 -21.61 11.53 3.55
C SER A 182 -22.72 11.25 2.52
N ILE A 183 -22.70 10.09 1.86
CA ILE A 183 -23.69 9.73 0.82
C ILE A 183 -24.93 9.09 1.48
N SER A 184 -24.73 8.05 2.29
CA SER A 184 -25.83 7.35 2.96
C SER A 184 -25.32 6.61 4.20
N PRO A 185 -25.63 7.12 5.42
CA PRO A 185 -25.25 6.44 6.66
C PRO A 185 -25.85 5.04 6.79
N LEU A 186 -27.08 4.85 6.29
CA LEU A 186 -27.77 3.55 6.35
C LEU A 186 -27.03 2.48 5.51
N MET A 187 -26.63 2.83 4.29
CA MET A 187 -25.87 1.92 3.42
C MET A 187 -24.48 1.62 3.98
N THR A 188 -23.85 2.60 4.61
CA THR A 188 -22.57 2.42 5.29
C THR A 188 -22.70 1.43 6.44
N LEU A 189 -23.73 1.55 7.26
CA LEU A 189 -24.00 0.62 8.36
C LEU A 189 -24.24 -0.81 7.82
N ALA A 190 -25.07 -0.93 6.78
CA ALA A 190 -25.32 -2.22 6.13
C ALA A 190 -24.02 -2.88 5.63
N THR A 191 -23.16 -2.11 4.96
CA THR A 191 -21.86 -2.61 4.46
C THR A 191 -20.95 -3.04 5.59
N LEU A 192 -20.87 -2.27 6.69
CA LEU A 192 -20.05 -2.60 7.86
C LEU A 192 -20.52 -3.87 8.56
N VAL A 193 -21.82 -4.20 8.52
CA VAL A 193 -22.36 -5.45 9.07
C VAL A 193 -22.13 -6.63 8.11
N ILE A 194 -22.30 -6.43 6.82
CA ILE A 194 -22.16 -7.49 5.81
C ILE A 194 -20.70 -7.95 5.67
N LEU A 195 -19.72 -7.04 5.77
CA LEU A 195 -18.29 -7.37 5.64
C LEU A 195 -17.83 -8.47 6.60
N PRO A 196 -17.99 -8.35 7.94
CA PRO A 196 -17.59 -9.43 8.84
C PRO A 196 -18.41 -10.70 8.65
N VAL A 197 -19.70 -10.60 8.32
CA VAL A 197 -20.56 -11.76 8.05
C VAL A 197 -20.07 -12.53 6.83
N SER A 198 -19.64 -11.85 5.76
CA SER A 198 -19.11 -12.51 4.57
C SER A 198 -17.74 -13.16 4.77
N MET A 199 -16.96 -12.71 5.77
CA MET A 199 -15.66 -13.31 6.09
C MET A 199 -15.78 -14.65 6.83
N ILE A 200 -16.90 -14.90 7.51
CA ILE A 200 -17.12 -16.14 8.26
C ILE A 200 -17.08 -17.37 7.34
N PRO A 201 -17.89 -17.48 6.25
CA PRO A 201 -17.86 -18.65 5.37
C PRO A 201 -16.51 -18.81 4.65
N VAL A 202 -15.82 -17.71 4.31
CA VAL A 202 -14.49 -17.77 3.69
C VAL A 202 -13.47 -18.39 4.65
N SER A 203 -13.50 -18.01 5.92
CA SER A 203 -12.64 -18.64 6.94
C SER A 203 -12.95 -20.13 7.14
N TYR A 204 -14.23 -20.53 7.12
CA TYR A 204 -14.61 -21.92 7.22
C TYR A 204 -14.16 -22.75 6.02
N THR A 205 -14.31 -22.25 4.79
CA THR A 205 -13.89 -22.99 3.59
C THR A 205 -12.37 -23.13 3.48
N HIS A 206 -11.59 -22.13 3.93
CA HIS A 206 -10.14 -22.24 3.95
C HIS A 206 -9.59 -23.12 5.09
N LEU A 207 -10.31 -23.25 6.22
CA LEU A 207 -9.91 -24.10 7.35
C LEU A 207 -10.37 -25.54 7.19
N THR A 208 -11.42 -25.82 6.41
CA THR A 208 -12.03 -27.14 6.27
C THR A 208 -11.79 -27.80 4.92
N LEU A 209 -10.93 -27.24 4.05
CA LEU A 209 -10.42 -28.00 2.91
C LEU A 209 -9.53 -29.12 3.47
N PRO A 210 -10.02 -30.40 3.52
CA PRO A 210 -9.15 -31.51 3.86
C PRO A 210 -8.09 -31.56 2.77
N THR A 211 -6.83 -31.50 3.15
CA THR A 211 -5.75 -32.04 2.33
C THR A 211 -6.09 -33.52 2.10
N THR A 212 -6.83 -33.82 1.05
CA THR A 212 -6.96 -35.20 0.59
C THR A 212 -5.57 -35.59 0.09
N PRO A 213 -4.90 -36.55 0.77
CA PRO A 213 -3.70 -37.13 0.20
C PRO A 213 -4.17 -38.05 -0.94
N TYR A 214 -3.76 -37.70 -2.13
CA TYR A 214 -3.69 -38.70 -3.20
C TYR A 214 -2.47 -39.56 -3.01
#